data_a1f7bfb7c65328f847dda6a7e732199c
#
_entry.id   a1f7bfb7c65328f847dda6a7e732199c
#
_cell.length_a   1.000
_cell.length_b   1.000
_cell.length_c   1.000
_cell.angle_alpha   90.00
_cell.angle_beta   90.00
_cell.angle_gamma   90.00
#
_symmetry.space_group_name_H-M   'P 1'
#
loop_
_entity.id
_entity.type
_entity.pdbx_description
1 polymer ?
#
loop_
_entity_poly.entity_id
_entity_poly.type
_entity_poly.pdbx_seq_one_letter_code
_entity_poly.pdbx_strand_id
1 'polypeptide(L)'
;MIGLALARSIIGYEPLPVSQAVIHKEKRTESLSLMLVVSLGVVVATLLVNGILGSFLQQLFGETINSSAGFGSFFPENAWQSFLLLLAGAGISEETTYRLLLLSLFWRLTRRPWVAIVLSSVLFGAYHLSPLDAVYRQLWERPLTVFTMSAVMGVVMGYVYVRHGYETAVLGHTLGDWTGLLLSRMV
;
A
#
# COMPACT_ATOMS: atom_id res chain seq x y z
N MET A 1 14.25 1.00 -12.05
CA MET A 1 14.65 0.24 -13.26
C MET A 1 14.59 -1.29 -13.05
N ILE A 2 15.28 -1.85 -12.05
CA ILE A 2 15.33 -3.31 -11.81
C ILE A 2 13.94 -3.92 -11.58
N GLY A 3 13.10 -3.33 -10.74
CA GLY A 3 11.75 -3.84 -10.46
C GLY A 3 10.87 -3.92 -11.71
N LEU A 4 10.90 -2.92 -12.59
CA LEU A 4 10.15 -2.93 -13.85
C LEU A 4 10.64 -4.03 -14.81
N ALA A 5 11.95 -4.23 -14.89
CA ALA A 5 12.53 -5.31 -15.69
C ALA A 5 12.12 -6.69 -15.16
N LEU A 6 12.12 -6.88 -13.84
CA LEU A 6 11.64 -8.11 -13.19
C LEU A 6 10.17 -8.35 -13.48
N ALA A 7 9.30 -7.35 -13.30
CA ALA A 7 7.88 -7.47 -13.55
C ALA A 7 7.59 -7.84 -15.01
N ARG A 8 8.22 -7.16 -15.95
CA ARG A 8 8.09 -7.47 -17.41
C ARG A 8 8.65 -8.84 -17.80
N SER A 9 9.52 -9.42 -16.99
CA SER A 9 10.01 -10.77 -17.24
C SER A 9 9.03 -11.90 -16.86
N ILE A 10 7.90 -11.55 -16.24
CA ILE A 10 6.82 -12.49 -15.91
C ILE A 10 5.95 -12.64 -17.15
N ILE A 11 5.85 -13.87 -17.67
CA ILE A 11 5.13 -14.13 -18.91
C ILE A 11 3.65 -13.75 -18.77
N GLY A 12 3.17 -12.91 -19.71
CA GLY A 12 1.78 -12.48 -19.76
C GLY A 12 1.40 -11.39 -18.73
N TYR A 13 2.37 -10.81 -18.02
CA TYR A 13 2.11 -9.74 -17.08
C TYR A 13 2.61 -8.37 -17.59
N GLU A 14 1.72 -7.36 -17.54
CA GLU A 14 2.04 -5.96 -17.83
C GLU A 14 1.93 -5.14 -16.54
N PRO A 15 3.04 -4.63 -16.01
CA PRO A 15 3.04 -3.88 -14.75
C PRO A 15 2.44 -2.47 -14.86
N LEU A 16 2.38 -1.90 -16.06
CA LEU A 16 1.89 -0.55 -16.34
C LEU A 16 0.73 -0.54 -17.36
N PRO A 17 -0.40 -1.24 -17.07
CA PRO A 17 -1.45 -1.45 -18.05
C PRO A 17 -2.18 -0.17 -18.46
N VAL A 18 -2.33 0.79 -17.54
CA VAL A 18 -3.03 2.06 -17.81
C VAL A 18 -2.19 2.95 -18.71
N SER A 19 -0.89 3.14 -18.40
CA SER A 19 0.03 3.90 -19.27
C SER A 19 0.12 3.28 -20.66
N GLN A 20 0.19 1.94 -20.76
CA GLN A 20 0.20 1.26 -22.05
C GLN A 20 -1.10 1.50 -22.84
N ALA A 21 -2.25 1.43 -22.18
CA ALA A 21 -3.53 1.71 -22.84
C ALA A 21 -3.62 3.15 -23.34
N VAL A 22 -3.11 4.12 -22.60
CA VAL A 22 -3.09 5.55 -22.99
C VAL A 22 -2.14 5.79 -24.16
N ILE A 23 -0.89 5.24 -24.10
CA ILE A 23 0.14 5.47 -25.11
C ILE A 23 -0.24 4.83 -26.44
N HIS A 24 -0.74 3.60 -26.42
CA HIS A 24 -1.03 2.83 -27.64
C HIS A 24 -2.46 2.96 -28.12
N LYS A 25 -3.32 3.76 -27.43
CA LYS A 25 -4.75 3.93 -27.77
C LYS A 25 -5.51 2.60 -27.90
N GLU A 26 -5.06 1.57 -27.21
CA GLU A 26 -5.68 0.26 -27.21
C GLU A 26 -6.90 0.23 -26.28
N LYS A 27 -8.01 -0.38 -26.73
CA LYS A 27 -9.14 -0.74 -25.85
C LYS A 27 -8.71 -1.93 -24.99
N ARG A 28 -8.06 -1.66 -23.87
CA ARG A 28 -7.72 -2.68 -22.86
C ARG A 28 -8.77 -2.75 -21.78
N THR A 29 -8.77 -3.86 -21.04
CA THR A 29 -9.60 -4.08 -19.85
C THR A 29 -9.29 -3.07 -18.75
N GLU A 30 -8.04 -2.58 -18.68
CA GLU A 30 -7.62 -1.54 -17.74
C GLU A 30 -7.81 -0.15 -18.36
N SER A 31 -8.72 0.61 -17.78
CA SER A 31 -9.03 1.99 -18.15
C SER A 31 -8.82 2.91 -16.95
N LEU A 32 -8.70 4.22 -17.18
CA LEU A 32 -8.63 5.22 -16.12
C LEU A 32 -9.83 5.12 -15.15
N SER A 33 -11.02 4.84 -15.68
CA SER A 33 -12.22 4.67 -14.86
C SER A 33 -12.13 3.44 -13.96
N LEU A 34 -11.63 2.31 -14.45
CA LEU A 34 -11.43 1.11 -13.63
C LEU A 34 -10.35 1.35 -12.59
N MET A 35 -9.24 1.99 -12.94
CA MET A 35 -8.20 2.38 -11.99
C MET A 35 -8.79 3.22 -10.84
N LEU A 36 -9.62 4.22 -11.15
CA LEU A 36 -10.26 5.05 -10.12
C LEU A 36 -11.22 4.23 -9.23
N VAL A 37 -12.05 3.38 -9.82
CA VAL A 37 -12.99 2.54 -9.07
C VAL A 37 -12.25 1.58 -8.14
N VAL A 38 -11.21 0.92 -8.62
CA VAL A 38 -10.38 0.01 -7.79
C VAL A 38 -9.67 0.78 -6.69
N SER A 39 -9.11 1.96 -6.99
CA SER A 39 -8.46 2.82 -5.99
C SER A 39 -9.43 3.27 -4.90
N LEU A 40 -10.68 3.61 -5.24
CA LEU A 40 -11.73 3.88 -4.24
C LEU A 40 -12.06 2.64 -3.40
N GLY A 41 -12.05 1.46 -3.99
CA GLY A 41 -12.17 0.19 -3.26
C GLY A 41 -11.02 0.00 -2.25
N VAL A 42 -9.80 0.39 -2.60
CA VAL A 42 -8.65 0.39 -1.67
C VAL A 42 -8.88 1.38 -0.53
N VAL A 43 -9.39 2.59 -0.78
CA VAL A 43 -9.75 3.54 0.28
C VAL A 43 -10.72 2.91 1.28
N VAL A 44 -11.79 2.27 0.79
CA VAL A 44 -12.75 1.58 1.66
C VAL A 44 -12.06 0.47 2.47
N ALA A 45 -11.21 -0.35 1.83
CA ALA A 45 -10.45 -1.39 2.52
C ALA A 45 -9.55 -0.81 3.61
N THR A 46 -8.86 0.30 3.34
CA THR A 46 -8.00 1.00 4.31
C THR A 46 -8.81 1.46 5.52
N LEU A 47 -9.97 2.07 5.30
CA LEU A 47 -10.85 2.52 6.39
C LEU A 47 -11.38 1.35 7.24
N LEU A 48 -11.75 0.24 6.61
CA LEU A 48 -12.21 -0.96 7.32
C LEU A 48 -11.08 -1.61 8.12
N VAL A 49 -9.89 -1.72 7.55
CA VAL A 49 -8.71 -2.27 8.25
C VAL A 49 -8.31 -1.38 9.42
N ASN A 50 -8.22 -0.08 9.22
CA ASN A 50 -7.84 0.84 10.30
C ASN A 50 -8.92 0.93 11.39
N GLY A 51 -10.17 1.07 11.02
CA GLY A 51 -11.28 1.24 11.98
C GLY A 51 -11.66 -0.08 12.67
N ILE A 52 -12.08 -1.08 11.92
CA ILE A 52 -12.64 -2.31 12.48
C ILE A 52 -11.54 -3.28 12.91
N LEU A 53 -10.66 -3.66 11.96
CA LEU A 53 -9.63 -4.65 12.26
C LEU A 53 -8.61 -4.08 13.26
N GLY A 54 -8.20 -2.82 13.12
CA GLY A 54 -7.27 -2.17 14.03
C GLY A 54 -7.79 -2.15 15.47
N SER A 55 -9.05 -1.75 15.67
CA SER A 55 -9.68 -1.76 17.00
C SER A 55 -9.79 -3.16 17.59
N PHE A 56 -10.16 -4.15 16.78
CA PHE A 56 -10.22 -5.55 17.22
C PHE A 56 -8.85 -6.09 17.62
N LEU A 57 -7.81 -5.83 16.82
CA LEU A 57 -6.44 -6.31 17.10
C LEU A 57 -5.85 -5.65 18.33
N GLN A 58 -6.10 -4.33 18.57
CA GLN A 58 -5.68 -3.65 19.77
C GLN A 58 -6.26 -4.30 21.03
N GLN A 59 -7.56 -4.64 21.00
CA GLN A 59 -8.20 -5.36 22.10
C GLN A 59 -7.63 -6.78 22.27
N LEU A 60 -7.44 -7.50 21.15
CA LEU A 60 -6.93 -8.88 21.18
C LEU A 60 -5.50 -8.96 21.73
N PHE A 61 -4.64 -8.04 21.35
CA PHE A 61 -3.24 -8.01 21.77
C PHE A 61 -3.02 -7.22 23.07
N GLY A 62 -4.04 -6.54 23.60
CA GLY A 62 -3.91 -5.68 24.78
C GLY A 62 -3.06 -4.43 24.52
N GLU A 63 -2.92 -4.02 23.27
CA GLU A 63 -2.10 -2.86 22.86
C GLU A 63 -2.94 -1.58 22.94
N THR A 64 -2.45 -0.57 23.66
CA THR A 64 -3.12 0.73 23.81
C THR A 64 -2.30 1.86 23.20
N ILE A 65 -2.99 2.91 22.74
CA ILE A 65 -2.32 4.13 22.25
C ILE A 65 -2.15 5.06 23.45
N ASN A 66 -0.90 5.30 23.83
CA ASN A 66 -0.58 6.22 24.92
C ASN A 66 -0.05 7.58 24.41
N SER A 67 0.38 7.65 23.14
CA SER A 67 0.90 8.89 22.57
C SER A 67 -0.22 9.79 22.06
N SER A 68 -0.17 11.06 22.46
CA SER A 68 -1.00 12.13 21.92
C SER A 68 -0.56 12.57 20.50
N ALA A 69 0.63 12.16 20.07
CA ALA A 69 1.16 12.46 18.75
C ALA A 69 0.64 11.42 17.75
N GLY A 70 -0.48 11.70 17.11
CA GLY A 70 -1.00 10.85 16.06
C GLY A 70 -0.14 10.89 14.80
N PHE A 71 -0.29 9.89 13.94
CA PHE A 71 0.33 9.80 12.59
C PHE A 71 0.25 11.12 11.80
N GLY A 72 -0.85 11.88 11.99
CA GLY A 72 -1.08 13.18 11.37
C GLY A 72 -0.05 14.27 11.68
N SER A 73 0.65 14.18 12.82
CA SER A 73 1.63 15.21 13.22
C SER A 73 2.90 15.26 12.38
N PHE A 74 3.18 14.19 11.60
CA PHE A 74 4.32 14.14 10.67
C PHE A 74 4.07 14.78 9.32
N PHE A 75 2.83 15.10 9.04
CA PHE A 75 2.46 15.61 7.73
C PHE A 75 2.07 17.10 7.83
N PRO A 76 2.40 17.90 6.81
CA PRO A 76 1.95 19.29 6.71
C PRO A 76 0.44 19.40 6.88
N GLU A 77 -0.04 20.49 7.48
CA GLU A 77 -1.49 20.75 7.60
C GLU A 77 -2.16 20.93 6.24
N ASN A 78 -1.42 21.45 5.27
CA ASN A 78 -1.93 21.61 3.91
C ASN A 78 -2.19 20.24 3.25
N ALA A 79 -3.44 20.02 2.86
CA ALA A 79 -3.90 18.75 2.29
C ALA A 79 -3.13 18.34 1.01
N TRP A 80 -2.79 19.30 0.14
CA TRP A 80 -2.05 19.01 -1.08
C TRP A 80 -0.58 18.64 -0.81
N GLN A 81 0.06 19.32 0.14
CA GLN A 81 1.42 18.96 0.53
C GLN A 81 1.46 17.56 1.15
N SER A 82 0.48 17.24 2.00
CA SER A 82 0.33 15.88 2.56
C SER A 82 0.10 14.85 1.47
N PHE A 83 -0.77 15.14 0.50
CA PHE A 83 -1.00 14.25 -0.65
C PHE A 83 0.29 13.97 -1.43
N LEU A 84 1.06 15.02 -1.76
CA LEU A 84 2.30 14.85 -2.53
C LEU A 84 3.37 14.06 -1.75
N LEU A 85 3.46 14.26 -0.43
CA LEU A 85 4.38 13.49 0.41
C LEU A 85 3.95 12.02 0.49
N LEU A 86 2.67 11.73 0.66
CA LEU A 86 2.14 10.36 0.65
C LEU A 86 2.29 9.71 -0.72
N LEU A 87 2.07 10.45 -1.80
CA LEU A 87 2.32 9.94 -3.16
C LEU A 87 3.79 9.55 -3.36
N ALA A 88 4.73 10.39 -2.91
CA ALA A 88 6.16 10.09 -3.04
C ALA A 88 6.61 8.95 -2.11
N GLY A 89 6.14 8.92 -0.87
CA GLY A 89 6.48 7.92 0.15
C GLY A 89 5.69 6.63 -0.02
N ALA A 90 4.48 6.59 0.51
CA ALA A 90 3.62 5.40 0.50
C ALA A 90 3.28 4.93 -0.92
N GLY A 91 2.83 5.84 -1.78
CA GLY A 91 2.45 5.48 -3.15
C GLY A 91 3.62 4.99 -3.99
N ILE A 92 4.62 5.83 -4.24
CA ILE A 92 5.69 5.49 -5.20
C ILE A 92 6.79 4.66 -4.54
N SER A 93 7.35 5.10 -3.41
CA SER A 93 8.53 4.45 -2.81
C SER A 93 8.20 3.05 -2.30
N GLU A 94 7.13 2.91 -1.52
CA GLU A 94 6.76 1.60 -0.95
C GLU A 94 6.23 0.65 -2.02
N GLU A 95 5.36 1.11 -2.92
CA GLU A 95 4.86 0.25 -4.00
C GLU A 95 5.98 -0.18 -4.97
N THR A 96 6.98 0.69 -5.22
CA THR A 96 8.16 0.31 -6.00
C THR A 96 8.94 -0.80 -5.29
N THR A 97 9.15 -0.69 -3.99
CA THR A 97 9.93 -1.64 -3.22
C THR A 97 9.18 -2.97 -3.04
N TYR A 98 7.93 -2.90 -2.57
CA TYR A 98 7.23 -4.11 -2.14
C TYR A 98 6.47 -4.80 -3.29
N ARG A 99 5.97 -4.05 -4.29
CA ARG A 99 5.21 -4.65 -5.41
C ARG A 99 6.06 -4.79 -6.65
N LEU A 100 6.63 -3.69 -7.11
CA LEU A 100 7.38 -3.74 -8.37
C LEU A 100 8.69 -4.54 -8.24
N LEU A 101 9.37 -4.49 -7.09
CA LEU A 101 10.63 -5.23 -6.87
C LEU A 101 10.39 -6.57 -6.15
N LEU A 102 10.00 -6.56 -4.88
CA LEU A 102 9.97 -7.78 -4.05
C LEU A 102 8.88 -8.76 -4.50
N LEU A 103 7.64 -8.31 -4.70
CA LEU A 103 6.57 -9.19 -5.15
C LEU A 103 6.91 -9.78 -6.53
N SER A 104 7.38 -8.97 -7.48
CA SER A 104 7.77 -9.47 -8.80
C SER A 104 8.94 -10.46 -8.73
N LEU A 105 9.93 -10.23 -7.84
CA LEU A 105 11.03 -11.15 -7.59
C LEU A 105 10.50 -12.50 -7.06
N PHE A 106 9.68 -12.47 -6.01
CA PHE A 106 9.10 -13.69 -5.42
C PHE A 106 8.20 -14.41 -6.42
N TRP A 107 7.40 -13.69 -7.21
CA TRP A 107 6.56 -14.29 -8.23
C TRP A 107 7.39 -15.00 -9.29
N ARG A 108 8.45 -14.36 -9.76
CA ARG A 108 9.36 -14.99 -10.72
C ARG A 108 10.03 -16.24 -10.17
N LEU A 109 10.47 -16.23 -8.91
CA LEU A 109 11.14 -17.35 -8.27
C LEU A 109 10.18 -18.52 -7.97
N THR A 110 9.01 -18.22 -7.42
CA THR A 110 8.05 -19.25 -6.98
C THR A 110 7.10 -19.68 -8.09
N ARG A 111 6.95 -18.85 -9.15
CA ARG A 111 5.94 -19.00 -10.21
C ARG A 111 4.49 -19.01 -9.67
N ARG A 112 4.28 -18.58 -8.44
CA ARG A 112 2.98 -18.56 -7.74
C ARG A 112 2.69 -17.15 -7.23
N PRO A 113 1.75 -16.39 -7.86
CA PRO A 113 1.47 -15.02 -7.47
C PRO A 113 1.02 -14.91 -6.02
N TRP A 114 0.20 -15.84 -5.51
CA TRP A 114 -0.25 -15.81 -4.13
C TRP A 114 0.87 -15.96 -3.11
N VAL A 115 1.85 -16.83 -3.37
CA VAL A 115 3.03 -16.95 -2.51
C VAL A 115 3.82 -15.64 -2.49
N ALA A 116 3.98 -15.02 -3.64
CA ALA A 116 4.66 -13.73 -3.76
C ALA A 116 3.93 -12.61 -3.01
N ILE A 117 2.59 -12.56 -3.12
CA ILE A 117 1.75 -11.62 -2.38
C ILE A 117 2.00 -11.78 -0.87
N VAL A 118 1.87 -13.01 -0.35
CA VAL A 118 2.04 -13.27 1.09
C VAL A 118 3.45 -12.88 1.57
N LEU A 119 4.50 -13.32 0.87
CA LEU A 119 5.88 -13.01 1.26
C LEU A 119 6.16 -11.51 1.26
N SER A 120 5.76 -10.79 0.20
CA SER A 120 5.95 -9.35 0.14
C SER A 120 5.14 -8.60 1.19
N SER A 121 3.94 -9.09 1.54
CA SER A 121 3.07 -8.49 2.54
C SER A 121 3.60 -8.67 3.97
N VAL A 122 4.19 -9.82 4.28
CA VAL A 122 4.87 -10.05 5.57
C VAL A 122 6.06 -9.10 5.72
N LEU A 123 6.87 -8.94 4.67
CA LEU A 123 7.99 -7.98 4.68
C LEU A 123 7.51 -6.53 4.79
N PHE A 124 6.39 -6.20 4.15
CA PHE A 124 5.77 -4.88 4.26
C PHE A 124 5.28 -4.60 5.68
N GLY A 125 4.62 -5.56 6.33
CA GLY A 125 4.23 -5.45 7.73
C GLY A 125 5.45 -5.28 8.66
N ALA A 126 6.50 -6.06 8.44
CA ALA A 126 7.74 -5.95 9.22
C ALA A 126 8.46 -4.60 9.05
N TYR A 127 8.40 -4.02 7.85
CA TYR A 127 8.99 -2.71 7.59
C TYR A 127 8.34 -1.59 8.43
N HIS A 128 7.06 -1.67 8.70
CA HIS A 128 6.35 -0.70 9.57
C HIS A 128 6.81 -0.74 11.02
N LEU A 129 7.64 -1.69 11.40
CA LEU A 129 8.33 -1.76 12.69
C LEU A 129 9.82 -1.39 12.56
N SER A 130 10.24 -0.79 11.43
CA SER A 130 11.63 -0.42 11.21
C SER A 130 12.08 0.67 12.20
N PRO A 131 13.24 0.49 12.87
CA PRO A 131 13.83 1.51 13.71
C PRO A 131 14.45 2.67 12.91
N LEU A 132 14.58 2.51 11.60
CA LEU A 132 15.25 3.47 10.73
C LEU A 132 14.35 4.66 10.37
N ASP A 133 13.03 4.51 10.51
CA ASP A 133 12.07 5.55 10.20
C ASP A 133 11.45 6.14 11.48
N ALA A 134 11.52 7.47 11.60
CA ALA A 134 10.99 8.17 12.77
C ALA A 134 9.46 8.07 12.89
N VAL A 135 8.75 7.99 11.74
CA VAL A 135 7.30 7.81 11.70
C VAL A 135 6.94 6.45 12.29
N TYR A 136 7.64 5.39 11.88
CA TYR A 136 7.34 4.03 12.31
C TYR A 136 7.73 3.76 13.77
N ARG A 137 8.74 4.44 14.31
CA ARG A 137 9.08 4.31 15.74
C ARG A 137 7.94 4.64 16.69
N GLN A 138 7.03 5.53 16.29
CA GLN A 138 5.85 5.85 17.10
C GLN A 138 4.81 4.72 17.13
N LEU A 139 4.87 3.84 16.13
CA LEU A 139 3.97 2.71 16.03
C LEU A 139 4.37 1.53 16.95
N TRP A 140 5.52 1.64 17.64
CA TRP A 140 6.03 0.58 18.53
C TRP A 140 5.24 0.40 19.81
N GLU A 141 4.35 1.30 20.14
CA GLU A 141 3.41 1.11 21.24
C GLU A 141 2.41 -0.02 20.96
N ARG A 142 2.22 -0.37 19.69
CA ARG A 142 1.27 -1.40 19.24
C ARG A 142 1.84 -2.24 18.07
N PRO A 143 2.97 -2.93 18.29
CA PRO A 143 3.72 -3.56 17.23
C PRO A 143 2.96 -4.69 16.52
N LEU A 144 2.20 -5.50 17.26
CA LEU A 144 1.44 -6.62 16.69
C LEU A 144 0.25 -6.12 15.86
N THR A 145 -0.45 -5.10 16.36
CA THR A 145 -1.55 -4.46 15.62
C THR A 145 -1.02 -3.86 14.32
N VAL A 146 0.04 -3.06 14.39
CA VAL A 146 0.63 -2.39 13.21
C VAL A 146 1.14 -3.40 12.20
N PHE A 147 1.93 -4.39 12.66
CA PHE A 147 2.41 -5.45 11.78
C PHE A 147 1.27 -6.15 11.04
N THR A 148 0.24 -6.56 11.79
CA THR A 148 -0.87 -7.34 11.22
C THR A 148 -1.70 -6.49 10.25
N MET A 149 -2.04 -5.25 10.60
CA MET A 149 -2.78 -4.33 9.72
C MET A 149 -2.01 -4.05 8.44
N SER A 150 -0.72 -3.72 8.54
CA SER A 150 0.14 -3.45 7.39
C SER A 150 0.31 -4.69 6.52
N ALA A 151 0.46 -5.89 7.11
CA ALA A 151 0.53 -7.13 6.35
C ALA A 151 -0.80 -7.42 5.61
N VAL A 152 -1.96 -7.21 6.25
CA VAL A 152 -3.28 -7.36 5.61
C VAL A 152 -3.45 -6.37 4.46
N MET A 153 -3.12 -5.08 4.67
CA MET A 153 -3.11 -4.11 3.57
C MET A 153 -2.10 -4.47 2.50
N GLY A 154 -0.96 -5.03 2.88
CA GLY A 154 0.03 -5.60 1.97
C GLY A 154 -0.57 -6.64 1.02
N VAL A 155 -1.44 -7.53 1.53
CA VAL A 155 -2.16 -8.52 0.70
C VAL A 155 -3.13 -7.84 -0.26
N VAL A 156 -3.91 -6.86 0.22
CA VAL A 156 -4.84 -6.09 -0.63
C VAL A 156 -4.07 -5.41 -1.77
N MET A 157 -3.00 -4.69 -1.44
CA MET A 157 -2.18 -3.98 -2.43
C MET A 157 -1.46 -4.93 -3.39
N GLY A 158 -0.96 -6.07 -2.88
CA GLY A 158 -0.37 -7.12 -3.70
C GLY A 158 -1.37 -7.72 -4.70
N TYR A 159 -2.61 -7.93 -4.28
CA TYR A 159 -3.69 -8.36 -5.17
C TYR A 159 -4.00 -7.30 -6.23
N VAL A 160 -4.15 -6.04 -5.84
CA VAL A 160 -4.38 -4.92 -6.77
C VAL A 160 -3.25 -4.84 -7.79
N TYR A 161 -1.99 -4.92 -7.35
CA TYR A 161 -0.84 -4.94 -8.25
C TYR A 161 -0.89 -6.07 -9.28
N VAL A 162 -1.16 -7.30 -8.83
CA VAL A 162 -1.20 -8.48 -9.73
C VAL A 162 -2.35 -8.40 -10.73
N ARG A 163 -3.49 -7.81 -10.35
CA ARG A 163 -4.71 -7.76 -11.19
C ARG A 163 -4.85 -6.49 -12.01
N HIS A 164 -4.40 -5.35 -11.49
CA HIS A 164 -4.67 -4.02 -12.06
C HIS A 164 -3.41 -3.19 -12.31
N GLY A 165 -2.24 -3.75 -11.99
CA GLY A 165 -0.94 -3.12 -12.25
C GLY A 165 -0.47 -2.15 -11.18
N TYR A 166 0.75 -1.65 -11.39
CA TYR A 166 1.48 -0.80 -10.48
C TYR A 166 0.80 0.57 -10.27
N GLU A 167 0.30 1.17 -11.36
CA GLU A 167 -0.31 2.51 -11.33
C GLU A 167 -1.54 2.55 -10.41
N THR A 168 -2.37 1.51 -10.50
CA THR A 168 -3.58 1.36 -9.65
C THR A 168 -3.19 1.13 -8.20
N ALA A 169 -2.14 0.35 -7.94
CA ALA A 169 -1.62 0.16 -6.60
C ALA A 169 -1.11 1.48 -6.00
N VAL A 170 -0.28 2.23 -6.73
CA VAL A 170 0.21 3.55 -6.30
C VAL A 170 -0.93 4.51 -5.95
N LEU A 171 -1.90 4.64 -6.85
CA LEU A 171 -3.02 5.55 -6.62
C LEU A 171 -3.88 5.11 -5.43
N GLY A 172 -4.21 3.82 -5.36
CA GLY A 172 -5.03 3.26 -4.28
C GLY A 172 -4.39 3.44 -2.91
N HIS A 173 -3.09 3.14 -2.79
CA HIS A 173 -2.32 3.32 -1.55
C HIS A 173 -2.29 4.80 -1.13
N THR A 174 -1.89 5.68 -2.04
CA THR A 174 -1.85 7.13 -1.78
C THR A 174 -3.20 7.67 -1.30
N LEU A 175 -4.29 7.33 -1.99
CA LEU A 175 -5.63 7.79 -1.63
C LEU A 175 -6.11 7.18 -0.31
N GLY A 176 -5.79 5.92 -0.03
CA GLY A 176 -6.13 5.25 1.22
C GLY A 176 -5.50 5.97 2.41
N ASP A 177 -4.20 6.19 2.38
CA ASP A 177 -3.47 6.85 3.46
C ASP A 177 -3.86 8.33 3.59
N TRP A 178 -4.01 9.03 2.46
CA TRP A 178 -4.43 10.43 2.47
C TRP A 178 -5.81 10.61 3.07
N THR A 179 -6.76 9.75 2.73
CA THR A 179 -8.11 9.79 3.32
C THR A 179 -8.06 9.49 4.81
N GLY A 180 -7.29 8.48 5.23
CA GLY A 180 -7.08 8.15 6.64
C GLY A 180 -6.47 9.33 7.41
N LEU A 181 -5.46 10.00 6.83
CA LEU A 181 -4.85 11.20 7.40
C LEU A 181 -5.84 12.35 7.56
N LEU A 182 -6.65 12.64 6.54
CA LEU A 182 -7.65 13.71 6.61
C LEU A 182 -8.69 13.43 7.69
N LEU A 183 -9.19 12.20 7.77
CA LEU A 183 -10.16 11.80 8.79
C LEU A 183 -9.58 11.88 10.22
N SER A 184 -8.31 11.50 10.40
CA SER A 184 -7.65 11.60 11.72
C SER A 184 -7.48 13.03 12.24
N ARG A 185 -7.59 14.04 11.38
CA ARG A 185 -7.53 15.47 11.73
C ARG A 185 -8.90 16.07 12.06
N MET A 186 -9.96 15.35 11.79
CA MET A 186 -11.33 15.82 12.03
C MET A 186 -11.88 15.36 13.40
N VAL A 187 -11.19 14.41 14.03
CA VAL A 187 -11.51 13.83 15.33
C VAL A 187 -10.56 14.35 16.40
#